data_145ff1d34af7ceb9a4f1d1bf72e0786a
#
_entry.id   145ff1d34af7ceb9a4f1d1bf72e0786a
#
_cell.length_a   1.000
_cell.length_b   1.000
_cell.length_c   1.000
_cell.angle_alpha   90.00
_cell.angle_beta   90.00
_cell.angle_gamma   90.00
#
_symmetry.space_group_name_H-M   'P 1'
#
loop_
_entity.id
_entity.type
_entity.pdbx_description
1 polymer ?
#
loop_
_entity_poly.entity_id
_entity_poly.type
_entity_poly.pdbx_seq_one_letter_code
_entity_poly.pdbx_strand_id
1 'polypeptide(L)'
;MRETLKIRLPENLADITLEQAQKLDILNAKRDSLDELSFVKRYISIFTELKFRDLDNISMSDFDGIHTQITEALDTEVPFENRFVLNQVEYGFVPNLNEITTGEYIDLSTYGNSMETLHKTMAVLFRPITKDVAFGSYEIEPCNGTKDRAEVMKQAP
;
A
#
# COMPACT_ATOMS: atom_id res chain seq x y z
N MET A 1 -5.23 -36.32 5.27
CA MET A 1 -5.87 -35.15 5.94
C MET A 1 -5.54 -33.90 5.19
N ARG A 2 -6.55 -33.17 4.72
CA ARG A 2 -6.32 -31.86 4.11
C ARG A 2 -6.18 -30.84 5.23
N GLU A 3 -5.03 -30.18 5.31
CA GLU A 3 -4.90 -29.03 6.17
C GLU A 3 -5.73 -27.88 5.58
N THR A 4 -6.60 -27.33 6.41
CA THR A 4 -7.37 -26.14 6.02
C THR A 4 -6.52 -24.91 6.30
N LEU A 5 -5.99 -24.30 5.24
CA LEU A 5 -5.29 -23.03 5.35
C LEU A 5 -6.32 -21.89 5.40
N LYS A 6 -6.29 -21.13 6.49
CA LYS A 6 -7.08 -19.89 6.58
C LYS A 6 -6.28 -18.74 6.00
N ILE A 7 -6.77 -18.18 4.90
CA ILE A 7 -6.12 -17.09 4.20
C ILE A 7 -7.00 -15.85 4.31
N ARG A 8 -6.39 -14.72 4.63
CA ARG A 8 -7.05 -13.44 4.56
C ARG A 8 -6.79 -12.83 3.19
N LEU A 9 -7.86 -12.61 2.43
CA LEU A 9 -7.80 -11.99 1.10
C LEU A 9 -8.32 -10.56 1.16
N PRO A 10 -7.74 -9.63 0.37
CA PRO A 10 -8.29 -8.29 0.26
C PRO A 10 -9.67 -8.33 -0.42
N GLU A 11 -10.59 -7.52 0.06
CA GLU A 11 -11.94 -7.38 -0.54
C GLU A 11 -12.00 -6.18 -1.48
N ASN A 12 -11.19 -5.16 -1.22
CA ASN A 12 -11.13 -3.95 -2.04
C ASN A 12 -9.73 -3.33 -1.94
N LEU A 13 -9.53 -2.25 -2.67
CA LEU A 13 -8.24 -1.57 -2.74
C LEU A 13 -7.75 -1.03 -1.38
N ALA A 14 -8.69 -0.69 -0.47
CA ALA A 14 -8.33 -0.19 0.86
C ALA A 14 -7.69 -1.27 1.75
N ASP A 15 -7.89 -2.55 1.45
CA ASP A 15 -7.27 -3.67 2.19
C ASP A 15 -5.83 -3.96 1.73
N ILE A 16 -5.37 -3.27 0.70
CA ILE A 16 -4.04 -3.46 0.12
C ILE A 16 -3.12 -2.35 0.63
N THR A 17 -1.97 -2.75 1.20
CA THR A 17 -0.98 -1.78 1.70
C THR A 17 -0.14 -1.22 0.56
N LEU A 18 0.44 -0.05 0.79
CA LEU A 18 1.36 0.58 -0.16
C LEU A 18 2.56 -0.32 -0.45
N GLU A 19 3.09 -1.02 0.57
CA GLU A 19 4.21 -1.96 0.39
C GLU A 19 3.84 -3.09 -0.57
N GLN A 20 2.64 -3.65 -0.46
CA GLN A 20 2.13 -4.67 -1.38
C GLN A 20 2.04 -4.13 -2.82
N ALA A 21 1.52 -2.93 -2.99
CA ALA A 21 1.44 -2.28 -4.29
C ALA A 21 2.83 -2.04 -4.90
N GLN A 22 3.80 -1.64 -4.09
CA GLN A 22 5.18 -1.46 -4.54
C GLN A 22 5.82 -2.77 -4.97
N LYS A 23 5.59 -3.86 -4.24
CA LYS A 23 6.06 -5.20 -4.60
C LYS A 23 5.43 -5.68 -5.91
N LEU A 24 4.15 -5.40 -6.12
CA LEU A 24 3.47 -5.72 -7.37
C LEU A 24 4.09 -4.97 -8.56
N ASP A 25 4.41 -3.69 -8.38
CA ASP A 25 5.05 -2.89 -9.43
C ASP A 25 6.40 -3.50 -9.85
N ILE A 26 7.22 -3.90 -8.88
CA ILE A 26 8.49 -4.59 -9.13
C ILE A 26 8.27 -5.91 -9.86
N LEU A 27 7.26 -6.68 -9.47
CA LEU A 27 6.93 -7.95 -10.10
C LEU A 27 6.47 -7.75 -11.56
N ASN A 28 5.63 -6.75 -11.82
CA ASN A 28 5.18 -6.43 -13.17
C ASN A 28 6.33 -6.04 -14.11
N ALA A 29 7.36 -5.38 -13.59
CA ALA A 29 8.55 -5.03 -14.35
C ALA A 29 9.36 -6.28 -14.79
N LYS A 30 9.19 -7.39 -14.09
CA LYS A 30 9.87 -8.66 -14.38
C LYS A 30 8.97 -9.67 -15.09
N ARG A 31 7.76 -9.28 -15.49
CA ARG A 31 6.76 -10.20 -16.04
C ARG A 31 7.27 -10.99 -17.23
N ASP A 32 7.99 -10.34 -18.15
CA ASP A 32 8.49 -10.97 -19.37
C ASP A 32 9.59 -12.01 -19.12
N SER A 33 10.25 -11.96 -17.96
CA SER A 33 11.28 -12.91 -17.56
C SER A 33 10.76 -14.12 -16.78
N LEU A 34 9.45 -14.16 -16.48
CA LEU A 34 8.81 -15.22 -15.71
C LEU A 34 7.76 -15.94 -16.55
N ASP A 35 7.62 -17.26 -16.35
CA ASP A 35 6.48 -17.98 -16.87
C ASP A 35 5.21 -17.56 -16.12
N GLU A 36 4.04 -17.77 -16.73
CA GLU A 36 2.76 -17.31 -16.19
C GLU A 36 2.48 -17.88 -14.80
N LEU A 37 2.74 -19.16 -14.58
CA LEU A 37 2.48 -19.80 -13.30
C LEU A 37 3.37 -19.23 -12.19
N SER A 38 4.67 -19.03 -12.45
CA SER A 38 5.59 -18.41 -11.49
C SER A 38 5.19 -16.98 -11.18
N PHE A 39 4.76 -16.22 -12.18
CA PHE A 39 4.26 -14.86 -11.98
C PHE A 39 3.05 -14.84 -11.04
N VAL A 40 2.04 -15.69 -11.30
CA VAL A 40 0.83 -15.75 -10.48
C VAL A 40 1.13 -16.22 -9.06
N LYS A 41 2.03 -17.17 -8.87
CA LYS A 41 2.46 -17.60 -7.53
C LYS A 41 3.09 -16.46 -6.74
N ARG A 42 3.97 -15.68 -7.35
CA ARG A 42 4.60 -14.50 -6.72
C ARG A 42 3.56 -13.43 -6.43
N TYR A 43 2.64 -13.22 -7.35
CA TYR A 43 1.51 -12.29 -7.20
C TYR A 43 0.68 -12.64 -5.96
N ILE A 44 0.27 -13.89 -5.83
CA ILE A 44 -0.51 -14.35 -4.67
C ILE A 44 0.29 -14.22 -3.38
N SER A 45 1.59 -14.54 -3.39
CA SER A 45 2.45 -14.42 -2.20
C SER A 45 2.58 -12.99 -1.68
N ILE A 46 2.48 -11.99 -2.56
CA ILE A 46 2.50 -10.56 -2.16
C ILE A 46 1.28 -10.21 -1.32
N PHE A 47 0.10 -10.68 -1.72
CA PHE A 47 -1.18 -10.27 -1.11
C PHE A 47 -1.70 -11.24 -0.06
N THR A 48 -1.02 -12.35 0.14
CA THR A 48 -1.28 -13.32 1.19
C THR A 48 0.02 -13.60 1.94
N GLU A 49 -0.06 -14.20 3.09
CA GLU A 49 1.15 -14.59 3.83
C GLU A 49 1.64 -15.99 3.44
N LEU A 50 1.10 -16.54 2.35
CA LEU A 50 1.48 -17.86 1.87
C LEU A 50 2.87 -17.82 1.25
N LYS A 51 3.68 -18.83 1.59
CA LYS A 51 4.98 -19.03 0.98
C LYS A 51 4.81 -19.66 -0.40
N PHE A 52 5.77 -19.44 -1.27
CA PHE A 52 5.77 -19.97 -2.63
C PHE A 52 5.50 -21.49 -2.67
N ARG A 53 6.11 -22.24 -1.78
CA ARG A 53 5.92 -23.71 -1.67
C ARG A 53 4.52 -24.11 -1.20
N ASP A 54 3.86 -23.28 -0.40
CA ASP A 54 2.51 -23.56 0.11
C ASP A 54 1.48 -23.59 -1.02
N LEU A 55 1.74 -22.80 -2.07
CA LEU A 55 0.89 -22.71 -3.24
C LEU A 55 0.90 -23.99 -4.09
N ASP A 56 1.95 -24.79 -3.99
CA ASP A 56 2.01 -26.07 -4.68
C ASP A 56 1.05 -27.11 -4.10
N ASN A 57 0.58 -26.91 -2.89
CA ASN A 57 -0.28 -27.84 -2.15
C ASN A 57 -1.76 -27.48 -2.20
N ILE A 58 -2.14 -26.39 -2.84
CA ILE A 58 -3.55 -26.02 -3.03
C ILE A 58 -4.06 -26.51 -4.37
N SER A 59 -5.38 -26.69 -4.48
CA SER A 59 -5.99 -27.08 -5.75
C SER A 59 -5.89 -25.97 -6.78
N MET A 60 -5.90 -26.32 -8.08
CA MET A 60 -5.93 -25.33 -9.15
C MET A 60 -7.17 -24.44 -9.06
N SER A 61 -8.29 -25.00 -8.64
CA SER A 61 -9.53 -24.24 -8.44
C SER A 61 -9.36 -23.18 -7.37
N ASP A 62 -8.77 -23.51 -6.22
CA ASP A 62 -8.50 -22.55 -5.15
C ASP A 62 -7.46 -21.52 -5.57
N PHE A 63 -6.44 -21.95 -6.28
CA PHE A 63 -5.40 -21.09 -6.83
C PHE A 63 -5.99 -20.01 -7.75
N ASP A 64 -6.82 -20.42 -8.71
CA ASP A 64 -7.48 -19.50 -9.64
C ASP A 64 -8.48 -18.59 -8.92
N GLY A 65 -9.19 -19.10 -7.92
CA GLY A 65 -10.12 -18.32 -7.11
C GLY A 65 -9.43 -17.24 -6.32
N ILE A 66 -8.29 -17.52 -5.71
CA ILE A 66 -7.47 -16.55 -4.97
C ILE A 66 -6.96 -15.46 -5.92
N HIS A 67 -6.40 -15.86 -7.05
CA HIS A 67 -5.91 -14.91 -8.06
C HIS A 67 -7.01 -13.97 -8.56
N THR A 68 -8.19 -14.52 -8.86
CA THR A 68 -9.34 -13.75 -9.34
C THR A 68 -9.79 -12.74 -8.27
N GLN A 69 -9.90 -13.17 -7.02
CA GLN A 69 -10.34 -12.28 -5.94
C GLN A 69 -9.36 -11.13 -5.70
N ILE A 70 -8.07 -11.39 -5.73
CA ILE A 70 -7.05 -10.33 -5.59
C ILE A 70 -7.15 -9.34 -6.75
N THR A 71 -7.31 -9.84 -7.97
CA THR A 71 -7.44 -9.00 -9.17
C THR A 71 -8.69 -8.13 -9.09
N GLU A 72 -9.82 -8.67 -8.65
CA GLU A 72 -11.05 -7.91 -8.45
C GLU A 72 -10.89 -6.83 -7.37
N ALA A 73 -10.19 -7.13 -6.28
CA ALA A 73 -9.90 -6.15 -5.23
C ALA A 73 -9.06 -4.99 -5.74
N LEU A 74 -8.09 -5.25 -6.61
CA LEU A 74 -7.25 -4.21 -7.23
C LEU A 74 -8.04 -3.32 -8.19
N ASP A 75 -9.08 -3.85 -8.81
CA ASP A 75 -9.92 -3.11 -9.75
C ASP A 75 -11.03 -2.28 -9.07
N THR A 76 -11.22 -2.42 -7.77
CA THR A 76 -12.23 -1.62 -7.06
C THR A 76 -11.77 -0.17 -6.92
N GLU A 77 -12.70 0.76 -7.15
CA GLU A 77 -12.48 2.17 -6.88
C GLU A 77 -12.81 2.47 -5.42
N VAL A 78 -11.87 3.15 -4.75
CA VAL A 78 -12.04 3.61 -3.38
C VAL A 78 -11.93 5.13 -3.36
N PRO A 79 -12.87 5.86 -2.73
CA PRO A 79 -12.78 7.32 -2.68
C PRO A 79 -11.53 7.74 -1.91
N PHE A 80 -10.97 8.87 -2.32
CA PHE A 80 -9.82 9.46 -1.62
C PHE A 80 -10.23 9.83 -0.20
N GLU A 81 -9.45 9.36 0.76
CA GLU A 81 -9.61 9.73 2.16
C GLU A 81 -8.42 10.58 2.61
N ASN A 82 -8.72 11.74 3.19
CA ASN A 82 -7.70 12.65 3.70
C ASN A 82 -7.23 12.32 5.11
N ARG A 83 -7.79 11.29 5.73
CA ARG A 83 -7.43 10.80 7.06
C ARG A 83 -7.39 9.30 7.09
N PHE A 84 -6.44 8.73 7.81
CA PHE A 84 -6.43 7.30 8.12
C PHE A 84 -5.68 7.05 9.44
N VAL A 85 -5.96 5.90 10.04
CA VAL A 85 -5.26 5.45 11.26
C VAL A 85 -4.30 4.33 10.89
N LEU A 86 -3.05 4.46 11.35
CA LEU A 86 -2.01 3.48 11.14
C LEU A 86 -1.20 3.35 12.44
N ASN A 87 -1.07 2.12 12.96
CA ASN A 87 -0.39 1.86 14.22
C ASN A 87 -0.88 2.74 15.37
N GLN A 88 -2.21 2.93 15.48
CA GLN A 88 -2.87 3.75 16.52
C GLN A 88 -2.58 5.25 16.42
N VAL A 89 -2.00 5.71 15.31
CA VAL A 89 -1.78 7.13 15.03
C VAL A 89 -2.67 7.55 13.86
N GLU A 90 -3.41 8.64 14.04
CA GLU A 90 -4.22 9.22 12.96
C GLU A 90 -3.37 10.16 12.12
N TYR A 91 -3.35 9.92 10.81
CA TYR A 91 -2.62 10.72 9.82
C TYR A 91 -3.60 11.55 8.99
N GLY A 92 -3.20 12.77 8.68
CA GLY A 92 -3.97 13.65 7.80
C GLY A 92 -3.16 14.11 6.60
N PHE A 93 -3.84 14.25 5.46
CA PHE A 93 -3.28 14.87 4.26
C PHE A 93 -3.00 16.35 4.53
N VAL A 94 -1.95 16.89 3.94
CA VAL A 94 -1.59 18.32 4.07
C VAL A 94 -2.81 19.19 3.74
N PRO A 95 -3.32 20.02 4.67
CA PRO A 95 -4.56 20.77 4.44
C PRO A 95 -4.43 21.84 3.36
N ASN A 96 -3.26 22.43 3.19
CA ASN A 96 -3.01 23.45 2.19
C ASN A 96 -1.65 23.23 1.51
N LEU A 97 -1.72 22.76 0.26
CA LEU A 97 -0.51 22.50 -0.54
C LEU A 97 0.26 23.75 -0.91
N ASN A 98 -0.36 24.94 -0.83
CA ASN A 98 0.32 26.20 -1.09
C ASN A 98 1.23 26.64 0.07
N GLU A 99 1.06 26.03 1.24
CA GLU A 99 1.83 26.34 2.45
C GLU A 99 2.94 25.34 2.76
N ILE A 100 3.20 24.40 1.84
CA ILE A 100 4.30 23.46 2.03
C ILE A 100 5.64 24.19 2.00
N THR A 101 6.61 23.66 2.76
CA THR A 101 7.95 24.24 2.81
C THR A 101 8.73 23.92 1.52
N THR A 102 9.81 24.67 1.30
CA THR A 102 10.73 24.38 0.18
C THR A 102 11.31 22.96 0.27
N GLY A 103 11.67 22.51 1.48
CA GLY A 103 12.17 21.17 1.69
C GLY A 103 11.14 20.08 1.35
N GLU A 104 9.89 20.29 1.75
CA GLU A 104 8.77 19.40 1.40
C GLU A 104 8.55 19.35 -0.13
N TYR A 105 8.60 20.49 -0.78
CA TYR A 105 8.46 20.56 -2.23
C TYR A 105 9.60 19.81 -2.95
N ILE A 106 10.83 19.96 -2.48
CA ILE A 106 11.98 19.22 -3.02
C ILE A 106 11.77 17.71 -2.86
N ASP A 107 11.33 17.26 -1.70
CA ASP A 107 11.05 15.85 -1.46
C ASP A 107 9.94 15.31 -2.37
N LEU A 108 8.86 16.07 -2.54
CA LEU A 108 7.78 15.70 -3.46
C LEU A 108 8.28 15.61 -4.91
N SER A 109 9.09 16.54 -5.34
CA SER A 109 9.65 16.54 -6.70
C SER A 109 10.63 15.38 -6.91
N THR A 110 11.38 15.02 -5.87
CA THR A 110 12.35 13.92 -5.91
C THR A 110 11.68 12.57 -5.92
N TYR A 111 10.63 12.35 -5.11
CA TYR A 111 10.03 11.05 -4.84
C TYR A 111 8.67 10.81 -5.50
N GLY A 112 8.02 11.86 -6.03
CA GLY A 112 6.64 11.79 -6.51
C GLY A 112 6.42 11.06 -7.83
N ASN A 113 7.46 10.76 -8.58
CA ASN A 113 7.36 10.24 -9.95
C ASN A 113 7.51 8.73 -10.06
N SER A 114 7.66 8.00 -8.96
CA SER A 114 7.90 6.57 -8.97
C SER A 114 7.11 5.85 -7.88
N MET A 115 6.53 4.72 -8.24
CA MET A 115 5.90 3.80 -7.27
C MET A 115 6.92 3.31 -6.24
N GLU A 116 8.16 3.10 -6.64
CA GLU A 116 9.25 2.65 -5.76
C GLU A 116 9.48 3.61 -4.58
N THR A 117 9.29 4.90 -4.78
CA THR A 117 9.50 5.93 -3.77
C THR A 117 8.20 6.55 -3.24
N LEU A 118 7.05 5.98 -3.59
CA LEU A 118 5.74 6.53 -3.21
C LEU A 118 5.56 6.61 -1.68
N HIS A 119 6.11 5.67 -0.92
CA HIS A 119 6.07 5.72 0.55
C HIS A 119 6.76 6.96 1.12
N LYS A 120 7.78 7.46 0.46
CA LYS A 120 8.45 8.72 0.83
C LYS A 120 7.59 9.94 0.51
N THR A 121 6.91 9.91 -0.63
CA THR A 121 5.93 10.94 -0.99
C THR A 121 4.78 10.97 0.01
N MET A 122 4.27 9.81 0.39
CA MET A 122 3.22 9.69 1.40
C MET A 122 3.65 10.25 2.75
N ALA A 123 4.91 10.07 3.15
CA ALA A 123 5.43 10.60 4.40
C ALA A 123 5.48 12.14 4.42
N VAL A 124 5.59 12.78 3.28
CA VAL A 124 5.50 14.24 3.17
C VAL A 124 4.05 14.70 3.20
N LEU A 125 3.17 14.03 2.45
CA LEU A 125 1.77 14.45 2.28
C LEU A 125 0.88 14.08 3.46
N PHE A 126 1.15 12.99 4.15
CA PHE A 126 0.39 12.53 5.32
C PHE A 126 1.25 12.58 6.56
N ARG A 127 0.76 13.28 7.58
CA ARG A 127 1.47 13.45 8.85
C ARG A 127 0.52 13.25 10.02
N PRO A 128 1.05 12.88 11.21
CA PRO A 128 0.19 12.73 12.39
C PRO A 128 -0.62 14.00 12.66
N ILE A 129 -1.90 13.80 12.95
CA ILE A 129 -2.80 14.89 13.33
C ILE A 129 -2.49 15.27 14.77
N THR A 130 -2.15 16.54 15.00
CA THR A 130 -1.83 17.06 16.32
C THR A 130 -3.05 17.64 17.04
N LYS A 131 -4.02 18.14 16.26
CA LYS A 131 -5.20 18.79 16.79
C LYS A 131 -6.35 18.73 15.79
N ASP A 132 -7.52 18.33 16.31
CA ASP A 132 -8.77 18.46 15.58
C ASP A 132 -9.33 19.86 15.77
N VAL A 133 -9.74 20.49 14.66
CA VAL A 133 -10.37 21.81 14.62
C VAL A 133 -11.82 21.64 14.15
N ALA A 134 -12.70 22.59 14.48
CA ALA A 134 -14.11 22.54 14.10
C ALA A 134 -14.30 22.36 12.58
N PHE A 135 -15.43 21.77 12.18
CA PHE A 135 -15.84 21.54 10.77
C PHE A 135 -14.94 20.56 9.99
N GLY A 136 -14.37 19.57 10.68
CA GLY A 136 -13.56 18.54 10.05
C GLY A 136 -12.15 18.97 9.67
N SER A 137 -11.76 20.19 10.02
CA SER A 137 -10.39 20.67 9.85
C SER A 137 -9.46 20.08 10.91
N TYR A 138 -8.18 20.03 10.62
CA TYR A 138 -7.17 19.50 11.54
C TYR A 138 -5.81 20.18 11.32
N GLU A 139 -4.97 20.09 12.33
CA GLU A 139 -3.57 20.48 12.26
C GLU A 139 -2.70 19.23 12.26
N ILE A 140 -1.59 19.27 11.54
CA ILE A 140 -0.64 18.18 11.40
C ILE A 140 0.73 18.57 11.93
N GLU A 141 1.55 17.57 12.26
CA GLU A 141 2.93 17.80 12.67
C GLU A 141 3.74 18.41 11.52
N PRO A 142 4.76 19.27 11.83
CA PRO A 142 5.73 19.70 10.85
C PRO A 142 6.49 18.51 10.26
N CYS A 143 6.96 18.65 9.03
CA CYS A 143 7.81 17.64 8.41
C CYS A 143 9.23 17.72 9.02
N ASN A 144 9.60 16.71 9.80
CA ASN A 144 10.92 16.60 10.46
C ASN A 144 11.86 15.64 9.72
N GLY A 145 11.63 15.43 8.44
CA GLY A 145 12.36 14.46 7.63
C GLY A 145 11.44 13.35 7.13
N THR A 146 11.87 12.68 6.10
CA THR A 146 11.03 11.76 5.36
C THR A 146 11.37 10.30 5.66
N LYS A 147 12.62 10.01 6.03
CA LYS A 147 13.15 8.64 6.07
C LYS A 147 12.40 7.71 7.04
N ASP A 148 12.24 8.11 8.30
CA ASP A 148 11.62 7.25 9.32
C ASP A 148 10.12 7.09 9.09
N ARG A 149 9.44 8.15 8.67
CA ARG A 149 8.01 8.12 8.36
C ARG A 149 7.71 7.35 7.09
N ALA A 150 8.63 7.36 6.13
CA ALA A 150 8.46 6.61 4.89
C ALA A 150 8.34 5.11 5.15
N GLU A 151 9.09 4.57 6.08
CA GLU A 151 8.99 3.15 6.45
C GLU A 151 7.62 2.81 7.04
N VAL A 152 7.05 3.69 7.85
CA VAL A 152 5.70 3.52 8.41
C VAL A 152 4.65 3.56 7.30
N MET A 153 4.80 4.45 6.32
CA MET A 153 3.84 4.62 5.21
C MET A 153 3.73 3.40 4.30
N LYS A 154 4.70 2.49 4.30
CA LYS A 154 4.60 1.22 3.56
C LYS A 154 3.40 0.39 4.01
N GLN A 155 2.92 0.57 5.22
CA GLN A 155 1.75 -0.12 5.76
C GLN A 155 0.43 0.64 5.53
N ALA A 156 0.48 1.78 4.86
CA ALA A 156 -0.72 2.55 4.54
C ALA A 156 -1.60 1.83 3.52
N PRO A 157 -2.93 1.96 3.63
CA PRO A 157 -3.87 1.37 2.69
C PRO A 157 -3.85 2.02 1.30
#